data_2dd513a1b920110ec07f1485c9e941a1
#
_entry.id   2dd513a1b920110ec07f1485c9e941a1
#
_cell.length_a   1.000
_cell.length_b   1.000
_cell.length_c   1.000
_cell.angle_alpha   90.00
_cell.angle_beta   90.00
_cell.angle_gamma   90.00
#
_symmetry.space_group_name_H-M   'P 1'
#
loop_
_entity.id
_entity.type
_entity.pdbx_description
1 polymer ?
#
loop_
_entity_poly.entity_id
_entity_poly.type
_entity_poly.pdbx_seq_one_letter_code
_entity_poly.pdbx_strand_id
1 'polypeptide(L)'
;MLEARWTEFLDKLSPGYDIPRAAIQPTMGVALGAGESKQLKVAADRGWQSTGILLGQGSYEIKASGRFQVSDQVKPWISEPNGVSINYIRNQRLGCLLGTCYDPKSPTFANSFKVGTGRTVTDQNGTLFLRVNDAMNSLANNKGEVNVTIRRLQ
;
A
#
# COMPACT_ATOMS: atom_id res chain seq x y z
N MET A 1 4.01 18.66 -10.85
CA MET A 1 3.81 17.56 -9.89
C MET A 1 2.50 17.66 -9.11
N LEU A 2 2.22 18.81 -8.50
CA LEU A 2 0.94 19.01 -7.81
C LEU A 2 -0.25 18.89 -8.73
N GLU A 3 -0.17 19.39 -9.95
CA GLU A 3 -1.26 19.33 -10.92
C GLU A 3 -1.59 17.91 -11.36
N ALA A 4 -0.59 17.08 -11.67
CA ALA A 4 -0.79 15.70 -12.08
C ALA A 4 -1.47 14.87 -10.98
N ARG A 5 -1.10 15.11 -9.74
CA ARG A 5 -1.68 14.42 -8.58
C ARG A 5 -3.08 14.89 -8.29
N TRP A 6 -3.34 16.18 -8.46
CA TRP A 6 -4.67 16.75 -8.31
C TRP A 6 -5.62 16.19 -9.36
N THR A 7 -5.18 16.10 -10.61
CA THR A 7 -5.96 15.53 -11.69
C THR A 7 -6.29 14.05 -11.44
N GLU A 8 -5.27 13.26 -11.06
CA GLU A 8 -5.47 11.85 -10.71
C GLU A 8 -6.46 11.69 -9.56
N PHE A 9 -6.37 12.56 -8.56
CA PHE A 9 -7.27 12.58 -7.44
C PHE A 9 -8.70 12.88 -7.85
N LEU A 10 -8.91 13.91 -8.69
CA LEU A 10 -10.23 14.30 -9.17
C LEU A 10 -10.87 13.19 -10.01
N ASP A 11 -10.10 12.54 -10.86
CA ASP A 11 -10.58 11.46 -11.72
C ASP A 11 -11.04 10.23 -10.92
N LYS A 12 -10.58 10.08 -9.71
CA LYS A 12 -10.95 8.97 -8.83
C LYS A 12 -12.04 9.31 -7.84
N LEU A 13 -12.51 10.55 -7.82
CA LEU A 13 -13.58 10.95 -6.91
C LEU A 13 -14.88 10.24 -7.25
N SER A 14 -15.52 9.68 -6.26
CA SER A 14 -16.84 9.06 -6.34
C SER A 14 -17.63 9.38 -5.08
N PRO A 15 -18.96 9.20 -5.10
CA PRO A 15 -19.76 9.39 -3.88
C PRO A 15 -19.21 8.54 -2.73
N GLY A 16 -19.00 9.16 -1.57
CA GLY A 16 -18.43 8.49 -0.41
C GLY A 16 -16.92 8.42 -0.36
N TYR A 17 -16.21 9.02 -1.33
CA TYR A 17 -14.75 9.05 -1.33
C TYR A 17 -14.22 9.77 -0.09
N ASP A 18 -13.43 9.07 0.71
CA ASP A 18 -12.89 9.59 1.96
C ASP A 18 -11.55 10.27 1.71
N ILE A 19 -11.61 11.59 1.47
CA ILE A 19 -10.45 12.40 1.14
C ILE A 19 -9.34 12.33 2.20
N PRO A 20 -9.62 12.52 3.51
CA PRO A 20 -8.55 12.45 4.51
C PRO A 20 -7.87 11.09 4.59
N ARG A 21 -8.64 10.00 4.46
CA ARG A 21 -8.08 8.63 4.55
C ARG A 21 -7.31 8.24 3.31
N ALA A 22 -7.73 8.72 2.15
CA ALA A 22 -7.09 8.41 0.88
C ALA A 22 -5.95 9.36 0.52
N ALA A 23 -5.75 10.43 1.28
CA ALA A 23 -4.71 11.42 1.00
C ALA A 23 -3.32 10.80 1.00
N ILE A 24 -2.54 11.10 -0.04
CA ILE A 24 -1.19 10.59 -0.21
C ILE A 24 -0.18 11.64 0.23
N GLN A 25 0.73 11.26 1.13
CA GLN A 25 1.84 12.11 1.57
C GLN A 25 3.07 11.76 0.73
N PRO A 26 3.49 12.63 -0.19
CA PRO A 26 4.64 12.34 -1.06
C PRO A 26 5.94 12.60 -0.31
N THR A 27 6.42 11.58 0.38
CA THR A 27 7.70 11.67 1.08
C THR A 27 8.79 11.00 0.27
N MET A 28 9.99 11.57 0.32
CA MET A 28 11.18 10.93 -0.23
C MET A 28 11.66 9.86 0.74
N GLY A 29 11.90 8.66 0.22
CA GLY A 29 12.45 7.58 1.03
C GLY A 29 13.95 7.69 1.21
N VAL A 30 14.45 6.91 2.16
CA VAL A 30 15.89 6.75 2.43
C VAL A 30 16.27 5.32 2.04
N ALA A 31 17.40 5.16 1.36
CA ALA A 31 17.86 3.84 0.94
C ALA A 31 18.28 3.00 2.15
N LEU A 32 17.97 1.71 2.12
CA LEU A 32 18.50 0.74 3.07
C LEU A 32 19.88 0.28 2.64
N GLY A 33 20.76 0.05 3.60
CA GLY A 33 22.02 -0.64 3.36
C GLY A 33 21.82 -2.13 3.12
N ALA A 34 22.80 -2.80 2.54
CA ALA A 34 22.75 -4.23 2.28
C ALA A 34 22.55 -5.00 3.60
N GLY A 35 21.56 -5.86 3.65
CA GLY A 35 21.21 -6.63 4.86
C GLY A 35 20.41 -5.87 5.91
N GLU A 36 20.23 -4.56 5.74
CA GLU A 36 19.39 -3.79 6.66
C GLU A 36 17.91 -4.12 6.47
N SER A 37 17.18 -4.00 7.58
CA SER A 37 15.72 -4.16 7.57
C SER A 37 15.05 -3.04 8.33
N LYS A 38 13.80 -2.78 7.97
CA LYS A 38 12.94 -1.81 8.65
C LYS A 38 11.59 -2.45 8.91
N GLN A 39 11.09 -2.27 10.13
CA GLN A 39 9.74 -2.69 10.50
C GLN A 39 8.83 -1.48 10.53
N LEU A 40 7.62 -1.65 10.02
CA LEU A 40 6.61 -0.59 10.01
C LEU A 40 5.22 -1.20 10.05
N LYS A 41 4.23 -0.33 10.21
CA LYS A 41 2.82 -0.71 10.22
C LYS A 41 2.09 0.03 9.12
N VAL A 42 1.20 -0.68 8.43
CA VAL A 42 0.33 -0.12 7.39
C VAL A 42 -1.09 -0.14 7.90
N ALA A 43 -1.70 1.03 8.02
CA ALA A 43 -3.08 1.15 8.51
C ALA A 43 -4.07 0.63 7.46
N ALA A 44 -5.05 -0.14 7.91
CA ALA A 44 -6.06 -0.71 7.02
C ALA A 44 -7.06 0.33 6.52
N ASP A 45 -7.22 1.44 7.23
CA ASP A 45 -8.18 2.49 6.93
C ASP A 45 -7.59 3.67 6.16
N ARG A 46 -6.44 3.50 5.53
CA ARG A 46 -5.76 4.53 4.74
C ARG A 46 -5.50 4.06 3.32
N GLY A 47 -5.30 5.01 2.42
CA GLY A 47 -4.82 4.73 1.06
C GLY A 47 -3.32 4.44 1.05
N TRP A 48 -2.64 4.85 -0.01
CA TRP A 48 -1.21 4.65 -0.14
C TRP A 48 -0.44 5.36 0.98
N GLN A 49 0.41 4.60 1.67
CA GLN A 49 1.21 5.08 2.80
C GLN A 49 2.69 4.88 2.48
N SER A 50 3.48 5.93 2.68
CA SER A 50 4.92 5.85 2.45
C SER A 50 5.58 4.95 3.51
N THR A 51 6.44 4.06 3.05
CA THR A 51 7.29 3.28 3.95
C THR A 51 8.51 4.07 4.42
N GLY A 52 8.82 5.19 3.79
CA GLY A 52 10.05 5.94 4.02
C GLY A 52 11.28 5.26 3.45
N ILE A 53 11.13 4.23 2.61
CA ILE A 53 12.23 3.46 2.04
C ILE A 53 12.31 3.73 0.55
N LEU A 54 13.50 4.17 0.10
CA LEU A 54 13.80 4.33 -1.31
C LEU A 54 14.34 3.01 -1.84
N LEU A 55 13.63 2.42 -2.79
CA LEU A 55 14.10 1.23 -3.51
C LEU A 55 14.96 1.66 -4.68
N GLY A 56 16.01 0.89 -4.92
CA GLY A 56 16.89 1.09 -6.05
C GLY A 56 17.23 -0.25 -6.68
N GLN A 57 18.39 -0.33 -7.32
CA GLN A 57 18.87 -1.59 -7.88
C GLN A 57 19.08 -2.63 -6.77
N GLY A 58 18.86 -3.90 -7.11
CA GLY A 58 18.98 -5.01 -6.18
C GLY A 58 17.64 -5.57 -5.77
N SER A 59 17.67 -6.40 -4.74
CA SER A 59 16.50 -7.15 -4.30
C SER A 59 16.11 -6.78 -2.88
N TYR A 60 14.80 -6.70 -2.66
CA TYR A 60 14.21 -6.39 -1.35
C TYR A 60 13.15 -7.44 -1.03
N GLU A 61 13.19 -7.93 0.19
CA GLU A 61 12.18 -8.86 0.69
C GLU A 61 11.17 -8.09 1.54
N ILE A 62 9.90 -8.22 1.19
CA ILE A 62 8.80 -7.63 1.95
C ILE A 62 8.02 -8.77 2.59
N LYS A 63 7.89 -8.77 3.90
CA LYS A 63 7.09 -9.73 4.65
C LYS A 63 6.02 -8.99 5.43
N ALA A 64 4.82 -9.55 5.46
CA ALA A 64 3.68 -8.95 6.12
C ALA A 64 2.89 -9.97 6.91
N SER A 65 2.35 -9.52 8.05
CA SER A 65 1.53 -10.35 8.92
C SER A 65 0.52 -9.49 9.67
N GLY A 66 -0.45 -10.13 10.25
CA GLY A 66 -1.47 -9.48 11.06
C GLY A 66 -2.87 -9.77 10.58
N ARG A 67 -3.84 -9.37 11.38
CA ARG A 67 -5.25 -9.48 11.07
C ARG A 67 -5.89 -8.12 11.27
N PHE A 68 -6.74 -7.74 10.35
CA PHE A 68 -7.37 -6.42 10.33
C PHE A 68 -8.76 -6.52 9.72
N GLN A 69 -9.60 -5.54 10.04
CA GLN A 69 -10.97 -5.48 9.54
C GLN A 69 -11.02 -4.70 8.23
N VAL A 70 -11.71 -5.25 7.24
CA VAL A 70 -11.90 -4.61 5.91
C VAL A 70 -13.37 -4.32 5.60
N SER A 71 -14.29 -4.72 6.45
CA SER A 71 -15.71 -4.41 6.33
C SER A 71 -16.41 -4.65 7.66
N ASP A 72 -17.51 -3.95 7.89
CA ASP A 72 -18.37 -4.13 9.05
C ASP A 72 -19.83 -4.41 8.66
N GLN A 73 -20.08 -4.69 7.38
CA GLN A 73 -21.43 -4.98 6.90
C GLN A 73 -21.92 -6.31 7.47
N VAL A 74 -23.00 -6.27 8.23
CA VAL A 74 -23.62 -7.39 8.93
C VAL A 74 -22.75 -7.87 10.11
N LYS A 75 -21.46 -8.11 9.88
CA LYS A 75 -20.47 -8.50 10.89
C LYS A 75 -19.08 -8.08 10.44
N PRO A 76 -18.11 -7.96 11.37
CA PRO A 76 -16.73 -7.65 10.98
C PRO A 76 -16.15 -8.69 10.02
N TRP A 77 -15.60 -8.23 8.92
CA TRP A 77 -14.84 -9.07 7.98
C TRP A 77 -13.36 -8.90 8.26
N ILE A 78 -12.73 -9.98 8.69
CA ILE A 78 -11.31 -9.97 9.05
C ILE A 78 -10.50 -10.53 7.90
N SER A 79 -9.42 -9.84 7.57
CA SER A 79 -8.49 -10.23 6.53
C SER A 79 -7.08 -10.40 7.09
N GLU A 80 -6.28 -11.12 6.35
CA GLU A 80 -4.83 -11.18 6.48
C GLU A 80 -4.21 -10.53 5.23
N PRO A 81 -2.88 -10.31 5.18
CA PRO A 81 -2.27 -9.61 4.05
C PRO A 81 -2.49 -10.24 2.66
N ASN A 82 -2.88 -11.51 2.59
CA ASN A 82 -3.26 -12.14 1.31
C ASN A 82 -4.68 -11.78 0.85
N GLY A 83 -5.46 -11.13 1.68
CA GLY A 83 -6.82 -10.72 1.36
C GLY A 83 -7.86 -11.81 1.57
N VAL A 84 -9.14 -11.44 1.43
CA VAL A 84 -10.26 -12.37 1.50
C VAL A 84 -10.46 -13.06 0.16
N SER A 85 -10.93 -14.32 0.19
CA SER A 85 -10.94 -15.16 -1.00
C SER A 85 -12.14 -14.93 -1.93
N ILE A 86 -13.16 -14.22 -1.49
CA ILE A 86 -14.43 -14.13 -2.21
C ILE A 86 -14.78 -12.73 -2.72
N ASN A 87 -13.94 -11.73 -2.45
CA ASN A 87 -14.23 -10.37 -2.85
C ASN A 87 -12.98 -9.72 -3.46
N TYR A 88 -13.18 -9.04 -4.59
CA TYR A 88 -12.11 -8.44 -5.37
C TYR A 88 -12.38 -6.98 -5.64
N ILE A 89 -11.34 -6.16 -5.54
CA ILE A 89 -11.34 -4.75 -5.92
C ILE A 89 -10.19 -4.57 -6.91
N ARG A 90 -10.50 -4.13 -8.14
CA ARG A 90 -9.50 -3.90 -9.20
C ARG A 90 -8.63 -5.14 -9.46
N ASN A 91 -9.27 -6.30 -9.56
CA ASN A 91 -8.62 -7.59 -9.83
C ASN A 91 -7.70 -8.10 -8.72
N GLN A 92 -7.68 -7.46 -7.56
CA GLN A 92 -6.97 -7.94 -6.37
C GLN A 92 -7.96 -8.25 -5.26
N ARG A 93 -7.62 -9.20 -4.40
CA ARG A 93 -8.49 -9.57 -3.28
C ARG A 93 -8.66 -8.38 -2.32
N LEU A 94 -9.87 -8.18 -1.86
CA LEU A 94 -10.16 -7.21 -0.81
C LEU A 94 -9.29 -7.54 0.42
N GLY A 95 -8.62 -6.54 0.97
CA GLY A 95 -7.71 -6.70 2.10
C GLY A 95 -6.29 -7.13 1.74
N CYS A 96 -6.02 -7.45 0.48
CA CYS A 96 -4.68 -7.81 0.05
C CYS A 96 -3.72 -6.62 0.22
N LEU A 97 -2.53 -6.87 0.77
CA LEU A 97 -1.49 -5.85 0.83
C LEU A 97 -0.91 -5.63 -0.56
N LEU A 98 -0.94 -4.39 -1.01
CA LEU A 98 -0.41 -3.96 -2.30
C LEU A 98 0.77 -3.02 -2.09
N GLY A 99 1.68 -3.00 -3.07
CA GLY A 99 2.80 -2.08 -3.10
C GLY A 99 2.90 -1.34 -4.42
N THR A 100 3.54 -0.19 -4.39
CA THR A 100 3.92 0.55 -5.58
C THR A 100 5.14 1.41 -5.26
N CYS A 101 5.91 1.74 -6.29
CA CYS A 101 7.05 2.63 -6.15
C CYS A 101 6.71 3.97 -6.78
N TYR A 102 6.89 5.03 -6.00
CA TYR A 102 6.69 6.41 -6.45
C TYR A 102 8.03 7.01 -6.84
N ASP A 103 8.14 7.40 -8.10
CA ASP A 103 9.29 8.12 -8.63
C ASP A 103 8.83 9.55 -9.00
N PRO A 104 9.46 10.60 -8.44
CA PRO A 104 9.12 11.97 -8.81
C PRO A 104 9.26 12.30 -10.30
N LYS A 105 10.08 11.55 -11.03
CA LYS A 105 10.24 11.72 -12.48
C LYS A 105 9.07 11.13 -13.27
N SER A 106 8.34 10.20 -12.68
CA SER A 106 7.17 9.56 -13.27
C SER A 106 6.12 9.37 -12.19
N PRO A 107 5.49 10.46 -11.73
CA PRO A 107 4.66 10.48 -10.54
C PRO A 107 3.31 9.77 -10.76
N THR A 108 3.30 8.46 -10.57
CA THR A 108 2.09 7.66 -10.71
C THR A 108 2.03 6.57 -9.65
N PHE A 109 0.81 6.21 -9.26
CA PHE A 109 0.52 5.08 -8.40
C PHE A 109 -0.21 3.97 -9.18
N ALA A 110 -0.15 4.01 -10.51
CA ALA A 110 -0.88 3.09 -11.37
C ALA A 110 -0.26 1.70 -11.42
N ASN A 111 1.05 1.58 -11.26
CA ASN A 111 1.78 0.33 -11.37
C ASN A 111 1.91 -0.36 -10.01
N SER A 112 0.78 -0.81 -9.47
CA SER A 112 0.77 -1.53 -8.21
C SER A 112 1.03 -3.02 -8.42
N PHE A 113 1.57 -3.66 -7.39
CA PHE A 113 1.81 -5.09 -7.37
C PHE A 113 1.31 -5.71 -6.06
N LYS A 114 0.98 -6.98 -6.13
CA LYS A 114 0.57 -7.72 -4.94
C LYS A 114 1.80 -8.01 -4.07
N VAL A 115 1.69 -7.70 -2.79
CA VAL A 115 2.67 -8.12 -1.77
C VAL A 115 2.14 -9.34 -1.02
N GLY A 116 0.90 -9.31 -0.59
CA GLY A 116 0.33 -10.38 0.23
C GLY A 116 1.09 -10.55 1.54
N THR A 117 1.36 -11.79 1.93
CA THR A 117 2.16 -12.10 3.12
C THR A 117 3.67 -12.02 2.88
N GLY A 118 4.07 -11.98 1.63
CA GLY A 118 5.48 -11.82 1.30
C GLY A 118 5.74 -11.75 -0.18
N ARG A 119 6.74 -10.95 -0.53
CA ARG A 119 7.19 -10.81 -1.91
C ARG A 119 8.62 -10.29 -1.93
N THR A 120 9.41 -10.82 -2.86
CA THR A 120 10.70 -10.24 -3.23
C THR A 120 10.51 -9.38 -4.46
N VAL A 121 10.95 -8.12 -4.39
CA VAL A 121 10.94 -7.19 -5.51
C VAL A 121 12.36 -6.89 -5.94
N THR A 122 12.57 -6.71 -7.25
CA THR A 122 13.89 -6.53 -7.86
C THR A 122 13.84 -5.36 -8.82
N ASP A 123 14.91 -4.57 -8.85
CA ASP A 123 15.11 -3.49 -9.82
C ASP A 123 13.96 -2.49 -9.88
N GLN A 124 13.41 -2.15 -8.71
CA GLN A 124 12.43 -1.09 -8.57
C GLN A 124 13.13 0.25 -8.37
N ASN A 125 12.47 1.33 -8.78
CA ASN A 125 12.97 2.69 -8.58
C ASN A 125 11.90 3.55 -7.93
N GLY A 126 12.26 4.19 -6.84
CA GLY A 126 11.39 5.14 -6.15
C GLY A 126 11.09 4.75 -4.72
N THR A 127 10.31 5.59 -4.07
CA THR A 127 9.89 5.36 -2.69
C THR A 127 8.77 4.32 -2.67
N LEU A 128 8.92 3.30 -1.84
CA LEU A 128 7.91 2.25 -1.69
C LEU A 128 6.73 2.77 -0.87
N PHE A 129 5.54 2.62 -1.44
CA PHE A 129 4.26 2.86 -0.77
C PHE A 129 3.50 1.55 -0.66
N LEU A 130 2.79 1.39 0.43
CA LEU A 130 1.97 0.20 0.70
C LEU A 130 0.54 0.62 1.06
N ARG A 131 -0.42 -0.25 0.75
CA ARG A 131 -1.80 -0.08 1.18
C ARG A 131 -2.51 -1.42 1.29
N VAL A 132 -3.53 -1.45 2.12
CA VAL A 132 -4.52 -2.54 2.14
C VAL A 132 -5.51 -2.28 1.01
N ASN A 133 -5.77 -3.28 0.16
CA ASN A 133 -6.65 -3.12 -0.99
C ASN A 133 -8.11 -3.00 -0.56
N ASP A 134 -8.70 -1.84 -0.83
CA ASP A 134 -10.12 -1.57 -0.64
C ASP A 134 -10.52 -0.41 -1.54
N ALA A 135 -11.82 -0.27 -1.77
CA ALA A 135 -12.33 0.90 -2.48
C ALA A 135 -12.15 2.17 -1.63
N MET A 136 -11.84 3.28 -2.29
CA MET A 136 -11.55 4.55 -1.60
C MET A 136 -12.75 5.11 -0.84
N ASN A 137 -13.96 4.67 -1.16
CA ASN A 137 -15.18 5.05 -0.44
C ASN A 137 -15.56 4.06 0.66
N SER A 138 -14.75 3.07 0.93
CA SER A 138 -15.01 2.01 1.93
C SER A 138 -13.94 1.94 3.03
N LEU A 139 -13.01 2.89 3.08
CA LEU A 139 -11.90 2.84 4.03
C LEU A 139 -12.33 3.07 5.49
N ALA A 140 -13.40 3.85 5.71
CA ALA A 140 -13.79 4.28 7.05
C ALA A 140 -14.21 3.13 7.98
N ASN A 141 -14.68 2.00 7.43
CA ASN A 141 -15.07 0.83 8.22
C ASN A 141 -13.92 -0.17 8.43
N ASN A 142 -12.73 0.13 7.93
CA ASN A 142 -11.55 -0.68 8.15
C ASN A 142 -10.92 -0.35 9.49
N LYS A 143 -10.35 -1.34 10.15
CA LYS A 143 -9.69 -1.18 11.45
C LYS A 143 -8.46 -2.07 11.54
N GLY A 144 -7.46 -1.59 12.27
CA GLY A 144 -6.24 -2.34 12.50
C GLY A 144 -5.14 -2.02 11.52
N GLU A 145 -4.09 -2.81 11.56
CA GLU A 145 -2.86 -2.56 10.82
C GLU A 145 -2.19 -3.86 10.40
N VAL A 146 -1.41 -3.76 9.33
CA VAL A 146 -0.54 -4.81 8.87
C VAL A 146 0.86 -4.54 9.40
N ASN A 147 1.50 -5.55 9.98
CA ASN A 147 2.90 -5.48 10.37
C ASN A 147 3.77 -5.87 9.18
N VAL A 148 4.69 -5.00 8.80
CA VAL A 148 5.51 -5.18 7.61
C VAL A 148 6.98 -5.10 7.99
N THR A 149 7.79 -6.01 7.44
CA THR A 149 9.25 -5.97 7.52
C THR A 149 9.79 -5.91 6.10
N ILE A 150 10.64 -4.93 5.84
CA ILE A 150 11.30 -4.76 4.53
C ILE A 150 12.79 -4.90 4.75
N ARG A 151 13.41 -5.81 4.01
CA ARG A 151 14.84 -6.10 4.12
C ARG A 151 15.50 -5.98 2.76
N ARG A 152 16.60 -5.27 2.69
CA ARG A 152 17.43 -5.25 1.51
C ARG A 152 18.31 -6.49 1.49
N LEU A 153 18.23 -7.29 0.41
CA LEU A 153 19.02 -8.52 0.29
C LEU A 153 20.38 -8.25 -0.31
N GLN A 154 20.45 -7.36 -1.29
CA GLN A 154 21.71 -6.94 -1.92
C GLN A 154 21.64 -5.52 -2.44
#